data_21c283c63c4e88599f0c1c3e0535c902
#
_entry.id   21c283c63c4e88599f0c1c3e0535c902
#
_cell.length_a   1.000
_cell.length_b   1.000
_cell.length_c   1.000
_cell.angle_alpha   90.00
_cell.angle_beta   90.00
_cell.angle_gamma   90.00
#
_symmetry.space_group_name_H-M   'P 1'
#
loop_
_entity.id
_entity.type
_entity.pdbx_description
1 polymer ?
#
loop_
_entity_poly.entity_id
_entity_poly.type
_entity_poly.pdbx_seq_one_letter_code
_entity_poly.pdbx_strand_id
1 'polypeptide(L)'
;MFIKAIWNLQENGTGLMKNNLKGMEYLAAAVLVCDKDLMIKYINPSAEILFELSYEKVVNKNISLFFEEIKFFKDALTQAKSKQSSYREHEYFIKAKQNKIICVSFTISPIEHEEFDFIVEFVQMDQQLRVAREERMFIQQQANSELLRNLAHEIRNPLGGLRGAAQLLEKELEEKELKEYTQIIINEADRLQNLMNKLLTPHQLPVYKKTNIHEVLERVRSLILSEFSENLSLTRDYDVSLPEFIGDREKLIQAVLNIARNGVQAMLHEYPKEKMSLNFITRAESQIVFHKKKHTTAIRLDIIDNGPGIDNELLDKIFFPLFSGRENGSGLGLSLAQNIITHHNGMIDCSSTPGSTKFSIILPIENNLKINEVAK
;
A
#
# COMPACT_ATOMS: atom_id res chain seq x y z
N MET A 1 -26.06 9.41 2.25
CA MET A 1 -27.44 9.66 2.72
C MET A 1 -28.15 10.72 1.88
N PHE A 2 -27.48 11.64 1.20
CA PHE A 2 -28.09 12.68 0.36
C PHE A 2 -28.60 12.18 -1.00
N ILE A 3 -28.04 11.13 -1.59
CA ILE A 3 -28.39 10.62 -2.94
C ILE A 3 -29.75 9.90 -2.95
N LYS A 4 -30.18 9.28 -1.84
CA LYS A 4 -31.52 8.63 -1.74
C LYS A 4 -32.71 9.60 -1.67
N ALA A 5 -32.49 10.87 -1.35
CA ALA A 5 -33.55 11.86 -1.20
C ALA A 5 -34.02 12.52 -2.52
N ILE A 6 -33.24 12.41 -3.60
CA ILE A 6 -33.55 13.06 -4.90
C ILE A 6 -34.39 12.17 -5.81
N TRP A 7 -34.64 10.90 -5.46
CA TRP A 7 -35.18 9.85 -6.34
C TRP A 7 -36.69 9.64 -6.29
N ASN A 8 -37.46 10.43 -5.58
CA ASN A 8 -38.90 10.22 -5.38
C ASN A 8 -39.84 11.09 -6.26
N LEU A 9 -39.47 11.43 -7.50
CA LEU A 9 -40.38 12.09 -8.42
C LEU A 9 -40.50 11.28 -9.71
N GLN A 10 -41.67 10.66 -9.88
CA GLN A 10 -42.09 9.77 -10.97
C GLN A 10 -42.47 10.49 -12.27
N GLU A 11 -42.12 9.79 -13.36
CA GLU A 11 -42.81 9.61 -14.66
C GLU A 11 -42.94 10.74 -15.68
N ASN A 12 -42.31 10.49 -16.83
CA ASN A 12 -42.75 10.48 -18.24
C ASN A 12 -41.68 10.94 -19.24
N GLY A 13 -41.34 10.03 -20.18
CA GLY A 13 -40.80 10.32 -21.52
C GLY A 13 -39.46 11.01 -21.68
N THR A 14 -38.74 10.72 -22.70
CA THR A 14 -37.38 11.13 -23.15
C THR A 14 -36.90 12.58 -22.91
N GLY A 15 -37.79 13.51 -22.58
CA GLY A 15 -37.49 14.85 -22.10
C GLY A 15 -37.15 14.92 -20.59
N LEU A 16 -37.49 13.90 -19.82
CA LEU A 16 -37.37 13.83 -18.37
C LEU A 16 -36.00 13.38 -17.89
N MET A 17 -35.22 12.68 -18.71
CA MET A 17 -33.86 12.27 -18.37
C MET A 17 -32.98 13.49 -18.00
N LYS A 18 -33.08 14.57 -18.73
CA LYS A 18 -32.42 15.85 -18.43
C LYS A 18 -32.93 16.51 -17.16
N ASN A 19 -34.19 16.28 -16.78
CA ASN A 19 -34.75 16.91 -15.57
C ASN A 19 -34.41 16.14 -14.29
N ASN A 20 -34.31 14.82 -14.32
CA ASN A 20 -34.02 14.00 -13.13
C ASN A 20 -32.52 14.07 -12.73
N LEU A 21 -31.62 14.40 -13.65
CA LEU A 21 -30.19 14.53 -13.41
C LEU A 21 -29.74 16.00 -13.23
N LYS A 22 -30.67 16.98 -13.32
CA LYS A 22 -30.34 18.42 -13.16
C LYS A 22 -29.64 18.74 -11.84
N GLY A 23 -29.88 18.00 -10.77
CA GLY A 23 -29.17 18.19 -9.52
C GLY A 23 -27.68 17.84 -9.58
N MET A 24 -27.27 16.99 -10.50
CA MET A 24 -25.86 16.62 -10.67
C MET A 24 -25.02 17.67 -11.42
N GLU A 25 -25.69 18.61 -12.11
CA GLU A 25 -25.00 19.72 -12.80
C GLU A 25 -24.31 20.68 -11.83
N TYR A 26 -24.78 20.75 -10.57
CA TYR A 26 -24.24 21.63 -9.53
C TYR A 26 -23.21 20.94 -8.62
N LEU A 27 -22.91 19.65 -8.85
CA LEU A 27 -21.91 18.95 -8.05
C LEU A 27 -20.50 19.35 -8.49
N ALA A 28 -19.65 19.65 -7.51
CA ALA A 28 -18.23 19.90 -7.74
C ALA A 28 -17.47 18.61 -8.13
N ALA A 29 -17.97 17.45 -7.69
CA ALA A 29 -17.43 16.16 -8.12
C ALA A 29 -17.74 15.90 -9.59
N ALA A 30 -16.80 15.36 -10.33
CA ALA A 30 -17.02 14.92 -11.70
C ALA A 30 -17.83 13.62 -11.68
N VAL A 31 -19.01 13.63 -12.29
CA VAL A 31 -19.95 12.52 -12.29
C VAL A 31 -20.15 11.97 -13.69
N LEU A 32 -20.06 10.64 -13.80
CA LEU A 32 -20.35 9.88 -15.02
C LEU A 32 -21.37 8.81 -14.70
N VAL A 33 -22.38 8.66 -15.56
CA VAL A 33 -23.40 7.61 -15.47
C VAL A 33 -23.26 6.68 -16.65
N CYS A 34 -23.21 5.38 -16.41
CA CYS A 34 -23.09 4.37 -17.47
C CYS A 34 -24.00 3.15 -17.23
N ASP A 35 -24.25 2.43 -18.31
CA ASP A 35 -24.92 1.14 -18.27
C ASP A 35 -23.93 -0.02 -18.03
N LYS A 36 -24.47 -1.25 -17.98
CA LYS A 36 -23.70 -2.50 -17.80
C LYS A 36 -22.63 -2.75 -18.88
N ASP A 37 -22.83 -2.20 -20.08
CA ASP A 37 -21.94 -2.34 -21.23
C ASP A 37 -20.93 -1.19 -21.30
N LEU A 38 -20.86 -0.36 -20.27
CA LEU A 38 -19.98 0.81 -20.17
C LEU A 38 -20.29 1.92 -21.19
N MET A 39 -21.52 1.98 -21.66
CA MET A 39 -21.99 3.08 -22.48
C MET A 39 -22.32 4.27 -21.59
N ILE A 40 -21.71 5.40 -21.86
CA ILE A 40 -21.90 6.64 -21.12
C ILE A 40 -23.31 7.18 -21.41
N LYS A 41 -24.14 7.32 -20.40
CA LYS A 41 -25.49 7.89 -20.50
C LYS A 41 -25.53 9.36 -20.10
N TYR A 42 -24.64 9.76 -19.20
CA TYR A 42 -24.57 11.13 -18.73
C TYR A 42 -23.17 11.47 -18.20
N ILE A 43 -22.76 12.70 -18.39
CA ILE A 43 -21.65 13.34 -17.69
C ILE A 43 -22.09 14.73 -17.23
N ASN A 44 -21.62 15.17 -16.06
CA ASN A 44 -21.88 16.51 -15.55
C ASN A 44 -20.80 17.53 -16.03
N PRO A 45 -21.03 18.83 -15.90
CA PRO A 45 -20.06 19.85 -16.31
C PRO A 45 -18.68 19.71 -15.65
N SER A 46 -18.63 19.26 -14.40
CA SER A 46 -17.37 18.99 -13.69
C SER A 46 -16.58 17.86 -14.34
N ALA A 47 -17.24 16.81 -14.84
CA ALA A 47 -16.61 15.73 -15.58
C ALA A 47 -16.16 16.18 -16.98
N GLU A 48 -16.93 17.03 -17.65
CA GLU A 48 -16.52 17.61 -18.93
C GLU A 48 -15.21 18.41 -18.79
N ILE A 49 -15.11 19.21 -17.74
CA ILE A 49 -13.90 19.99 -17.43
C ILE A 49 -12.73 19.09 -17.04
N LEU A 50 -12.94 18.14 -16.14
CA LEU A 50 -11.89 17.26 -15.62
C LEU A 50 -11.23 16.44 -16.73
N PHE A 51 -12.05 15.86 -17.61
CA PHE A 51 -11.60 14.96 -18.67
C PHE A 51 -11.44 15.64 -20.03
N GLU A 52 -11.72 16.95 -20.14
CA GLU A 52 -11.70 17.73 -21.40
C GLU A 52 -12.58 17.08 -22.48
N LEU A 53 -13.72 16.57 -22.08
CA LEU A 53 -14.69 15.88 -22.92
C LEU A 53 -15.95 16.75 -23.04
N SER A 54 -16.69 16.64 -24.12
CA SER A 54 -17.97 17.31 -24.30
C SER A 54 -19.10 16.28 -24.21
N TYR A 55 -20.18 16.62 -23.50
CA TYR A 55 -21.36 15.79 -23.36
C TYR A 55 -21.83 15.20 -24.70
N GLU A 56 -21.98 16.05 -25.74
CA GLU A 56 -22.44 15.64 -27.06
C GLU A 56 -21.54 14.61 -27.74
N LYS A 57 -20.24 14.63 -27.41
CA LYS A 57 -19.24 13.72 -28.03
C LYS A 57 -19.18 12.38 -27.34
N VAL A 58 -19.58 12.28 -26.07
CA VAL A 58 -19.36 11.09 -25.25
C VAL A 58 -20.62 10.29 -24.95
N VAL A 59 -21.80 10.92 -24.94
CA VAL A 59 -23.06 10.23 -24.69
C VAL A 59 -23.33 9.14 -25.73
N ASN A 60 -23.81 7.99 -25.25
CA ASN A 60 -24.03 6.76 -26.02
C ASN A 60 -22.76 6.20 -26.67
N LYS A 61 -21.59 6.53 -26.14
CA LYS A 61 -20.31 5.89 -26.54
C LYS A 61 -19.73 5.11 -25.39
N ASN A 62 -18.95 4.10 -25.73
CA ASN A 62 -18.28 3.28 -24.72
C ASN A 62 -17.12 4.06 -24.08
N ILE A 63 -17.00 3.96 -22.76
CA ILE A 63 -15.98 4.64 -21.95
C ILE A 63 -14.55 4.32 -22.45
N SER A 64 -14.36 3.14 -23.08
CA SER A 64 -13.08 2.71 -23.68
C SER A 64 -12.59 3.59 -24.82
N LEU A 65 -13.45 4.39 -25.40
CA LEU A 65 -13.04 5.34 -26.44
C LEU A 65 -12.29 6.55 -25.88
N PHE A 66 -12.41 6.81 -24.59
CA PHE A 66 -11.91 8.03 -23.94
C PHE A 66 -10.79 7.77 -22.94
N PHE A 67 -10.77 6.57 -22.34
CA PHE A 67 -9.77 6.19 -21.35
C PHE A 67 -8.95 4.99 -21.85
N GLU A 68 -7.65 4.99 -21.54
CA GLU A 68 -6.78 3.82 -21.69
C GLU A 68 -6.87 2.96 -20.42
N GLU A 69 -6.54 1.66 -20.52
CA GLU A 69 -6.49 0.72 -19.37
C GLU A 69 -7.81 0.50 -18.62
N ILE A 70 -8.89 0.20 -19.34
CA ILE A 70 -10.23 -0.02 -18.77
C ILE A 70 -10.36 -1.32 -17.97
N LYS A 71 -9.40 -2.23 -18.04
CA LYS A 71 -9.52 -3.54 -17.38
C LYS A 71 -9.82 -3.39 -15.88
N PHE A 72 -9.05 -2.56 -15.19
CA PHE A 72 -9.25 -2.29 -13.78
C PHE A 72 -10.64 -1.70 -13.48
N PHE A 73 -11.09 -0.77 -14.32
CA PHE A 73 -12.41 -0.15 -14.18
C PHE A 73 -13.55 -1.16 -14.37
N LYS A 74 -13.40 -2.10 -15.31
CA LYS A 74 -14.35 -3.22 -15.50
C LYS A 74 -14.39 -4.15 -14.29
N ASP A 75 -13.24 -4.47 -13.73
CA ASP A 75 -13.13 -5.32 -12.56
C ASP A 75 -13.80 -4.65 -11.35
N ALA A 76 -13.57 -3.35 -11.15
CA ALA A 76 -14.20 -2.55 -10.10
C ALA A 76 -15.73 -2.47 -10.24
N LEU A 77 -16.25 -2.29 -11.47
CA LEU A 77 -17.69 -2.32 -11.77
C LEU A 77 -18.30 -3.69 -11.47
N THR A 78 -17.63 -4.76 -11.88
CA THR A 78 -18.09 -6.13 -11.62
C THR A 78 -18.15 -6.41 -10.13
N GLN A 79 -17.15 -5.93 -9.37
CA GLN A 79 -17.10 -6.07 -7.93
C GLN A 79 -18.21 -5.26 -7.23
N ALA A 80 -18.43 -4.01 -7.64
CA ALA A 80 -19.51 -3.18 -7.11
C ALA A 80 -20.88 -3.81 -7.35
N LYS A 81 -21.12 -4.37 -8.55
CA LYS A 81 -22.36 -5.04 -8.90
C LYS A 81 -22.59 -6.33 -8.12
N SER A 82 -21.56 -7.18 -7.98
CA SER A 82 -21.68 -8.47 -7.28
C SER A 82 -21.95 -8.31 -5.79
N LYS A 83 -21.40 -7.27 -5.16
CA LYS A 83 -21.58 -6.97 -3.74
C LYS A 83 -22.75 -6.03 -3.44
N GLN A 84 -23.42 -5.49 -4.45
CA GLN A 84 -24.44 -4.43 -4.32
C GLN A 84 -24.01 -3.29 -3.39
N SER A 85 -22.71 -2.97 -3.40
CA SER A 85 -22.10 -1.94 -2.55
C SER A 85 -21.22 -1.04 -3.37
N SER A 86 -21.04 0.21 -2.91
CA SER A 86 -20.15 1.14 -3.58
C SER A 86 -18.70 0.64 -3.49
N TYR A 87 -17.98 0.68 -4.60
CA TYR A 87 -16.55 0.47 -4.68
C TYR A 87 -15.84 1.82 -4.70
N ARG A 88 -14.79 2.00 -3.89
CA ARG A 88 -13.99 3.22 -3.85
C ARG A 88 -12.52 2.92 -4.06
N GLU A 89 -11.89 3.70 -4.94
CA GLU A 89 -10.45 3.76 -5.10
C GLU A 89 -9.95 5.15 -4.73
N HIS A 90 -8.95 5.21 -3.86
CA HIS A 90 -8.49 6.49 -3.32
C HIS A 90 -7.47 7.22 -4.19
N GLU A 91 -6.72 6.49 -5.00
CA GLU A 91 -5.69 7.08 -5.86
C GLU A 91 -5.59 6.24 -7.13
N TYR A 92 -6.08 6.78 -8.22
CA TYR A 92 -6.05 6.12 -9.52
C TYR A 92 -5.62 7.11 -10.61
N PHE A 93 -4.70 6.67 -11.45
CA PHE A 93 -4.22 7.47 -12.56
C PHE A 93 -5.01 7.11 -13.81
N ILE A 94 -5.90 8.00 -14.21
CA ILE A 94 -6.65 7.87 -15.47
C ILE A 94 -5.80 8.47 -16.58
N LYS A 95 -5.49 7.65 -17.59
CA LYS A 95 -4.86 8.11 -18.81
C LYS A 95 -5.94 8.38 -19.86
N ALA A 96 -6.22 9.66 -20.07
CA ALA A 96 -7.08 10.10 -21.16
C ALA A 96 -6.35 9.96 -22.51
N LYS A 97 -7.07 9.66 -23.59
CA LYS A 97 -6.47 9.46 -24.92
C LYS A 97 -5.67 10.65 -25.48
N GLN A 98 -5.78 11.82 -24.86
CA GLN A 98 -5.00 13.00 -25.19
C GLN A 98 -3.62 13.06 -24.49
N ASN A 99 -3.14 11.92 -23.99
CA ASN A 99 -1.87 11.80 -23.25
C ASN A 99 -1.83 12.55 -21.90
N LYS A 100 -3.00 12.92 -21.36
CA LYS A 100 -3.14 13.57 -20.06
C LYS A 100 -3.35 12.50 -18.99
N ILE A 101 -2.48 12.45 -18.01
CA ILE A 101 -2.62 11.60 -16.82
C ILE A 101 -3.22 12.43 -15.71
N ILE A 102 -4.38 12.02 -15.20
CA ILE A 102 -5.10 12.71 -14.13
C ILE A 102 -5.17 11.77 -12.93
N CYS A 103 -4.68 12.23 -11.78
CA CYS A 103 -4.83 11.50 -10.52
C CYS A 103 -6.20 11.82 -9.91
N VAL A 104 -7.00 10.80 -9.68
CA VAL A 104 -8.34 10.93 -9.11
C VAL A 104 -8.59 9.90 -8.02
N SER A 105 -9.43 10.25 -7.06
CA SER A 105 -10.18 9.26 -6.27
C SER A 105 -11.50 9.04 -6.98
N PHE A 106 -11.93 7.78 -7.13
CA PHE A 106 -13.25 7.53 -7.71
C PHE A 106 -14.08 6.57 -6.86
N THR A 107 -15.39 6.76 -6.91
CA THR A 107 -16.36 5.88 -6.26
C THR A 107 -17.36 5.41 -7.32
N ILE A 108 -17.53 4.09 -7.41
CA ILE A 108 -18.54 3.45 -8.27
C ILE A 108 -19.69 3.00 -7.39
N SER A 109 -20.88 3.49 -7.67
CA SER A 109 -22.10 3.12 -6.96
C SER A 109 -23.04 2.41 -7.92
N PRO A 110 -23.41 1.14 -7.67
CA PRO A 110 -24.44 0.46 -8.45
C PRO A 110 -25.80 1.08 -8.16
N ILE A 111 -26.65 1.15 -9.19
CA ILE A 111 -27.99 1.71 -9.10
C ILE A 111 -28.96 0.73 -9.75
N GLU A 112 -30.16 0.63 -9.19
CA GLU A 112 -31.28 -0.07 -9.80
C GLU A 112 -32.11 0.92 -10.63
N HIS A 113 -31.84 1.01 -11.93
CA HIS A 113 -32.59 1.83 -12.88
C HIS A 113 -32.67 1.14 -14.23
N GLU A 114 -33.73 1.45 -14.99
CA GLU A 114 -34.00 0.78 -16.28
C GLU A 114 -32.96 1.08 -17.37
N GLU A 115 -32.37 2.28 -17.35
CA GLU A 115 -31.48 2.76 -18.42
C GLU A 115 -30.00 2.81 -18.06
N PHE A 116 -29.64 2.70 -16.79
CA PHE A 116 -28.25 2.76 -16.33
C PHE A 116 -28.03 1.96 -15.05
N ASP A 117 -26.82 1.43 -14.90
CA ASP A 117 -26.46 0.51 -13.83
C ASP A 117 -25.51 1.16 -12.80
N PHE A 118 -24.75 2.19 -13.17
CA PHE A 118 -23.70 2.74 -12.32
C PHE A 118 -23.63 4.27 -12.38
N ILE A 119 -23.41 4.86 -11.18
CA ILE A 119 -22.87 6.22 -11.06
C ILE A 119 -21.40 6.12 -10.66
N VAL A 120 -20.57 6.86 -11.35
CA VAL A 120 -19.14 6.98 -11.03
C VAL A 120 -18.84 8.43 -10.69
N GLU A 121 -18.38 8.65 -9.47
CA GLU A 121 -17.96 9.95 -8.98
C GLU A 121 -16.44 10.00 -9.00
N PHE A 122 -15.86 11.03 -9.61
CA PHE A 122 -14.42 11.29 -9.62
C PHE A 122 -14.13 12.58 -8.87
N VAL A 123 -13.17 12.52 -7.98
CA VAL A 123 -12.63 13.70 -7.29
C VAL A 123 -11.18 13.84 -7.69
N GLN A 124 -10.83 14.94 -8.36
CA GLN A 124 -9.44 15.22 -8.69
C GLN A 124 -8.65 15.36 -7.39
N MET A 125 -7.57 14.58 -7.27
CA MET A 125 -6.65 14.72 -6.16
C MET A 125 -5.76 15.93 -6.38
N ASP A 126 -5.91 16.92 -5.51
CA ASP A 126 -5.03 18.09 -5.55
C ASP A 126 -3.60 17.65 -5.21
N GLN A 127 -2.68 17.90 -6.13
CA GLN A 127 -1.28 17.56 -5.98
C GLN A 127 -0.66 18.16 -4.70
N GLN A 128 -1.18 19.30 -4.25
CA GLN A 128 -0.74 19.96 -3.01
C GLN A 128 -1.18 19.19 -1.77
N LEU A 129 -2.41 18.65 -1.72
CA LEU A 129 -2.89 17.83 -0.61
C LEU A 129 -2.13 16.50 -0.52
N ARG A 130 -1.79 15.91 -1.66
CA ARG A 130 -0.97 14.69 -1.71
C ARG A 130 0.43 14.95 -1.17
N VAL A 131 1.10 15.99 -1.66
CA VAL A 131 2.42 16.38 -1.17
C VAL A 131 2.40 16.69 0.33
N ALA A 132 1.38 17.41 0.81
CA ALA A 132 1.23 17.70 2.23
C ALA A 132 1.01 16.45 3.10
N ARG A 133 0.28 15.44 2.60
CA ARG A 133 0.10 14.15 3.28
C ARG A 133 1.41 13.35 3.32
N GLU A 134 2.11 13.27 2.20
CA GLU A 134 3.43 12.63 2.10
C GLU A 134 4.44 13.29 3.05
N GLU A 135 4.46 14.61 3.13
CA GLU A 135 5.30 15.35 4.06
C GLU A 135 5.00 15.03 5.52
N ARG A 136 3.73 15.01 5.90
CA ARG A 136 3.33 14.65 7.26
C ARG A 136 3.78 13.24 7.61
N MET A 137 3.57 12.27 6.72
CA MET A 137 4.02 10.88 6.91
C MET A 137 5.53 10.81 7.06
N PHE A 138 6.28 11.53 6.23
CA PHE A 138 7.75 11.57 6.29
C PHE A 138 8.28 12.18 7.60
N ILE A 139 7.73 13.33 8.03
CA ILE A 139 8.10 13.98 9.31
C ILE A 139 7.77 13.06 10.48
N GLN A 140 6.60 12.44 10.47
CA GLN A 140 6.18 11.51 11.52
C GLN A 140 7.07 10.28 11.57
N GLN A 141 7.49 9.75 10.42
CA GLN A 141 8.43 8.64 10.33
C GLN A 141 9.82 8.99 10.88
N GLN A 142 10.34 10.17 10.55
CA GLN A 142 11.62 10.64 11.11
C GLN A 142 11.56 10.76 12.63
N ALA A 143 10.51 11.40 13.16
CA ALA A 143 10.32 11.55 14.60
C ALA A 143 10.22 10.18 15.31
N ASN A 144 9.47 9.23 14.74
CA ASN A 144 9.36 7.88 15.26
C ASN A 144 10.71 7.14 15.26
N SER A 145 11.50 7.28 14.19
CA SER A 145 12.82 6.65 14.08
C SER A 145 13.80 7.20 15.13
N GLU A 146 13.77 8.50 15.38
CA GLU A 146 14.61 9.15 16.39
C GLU A 146 14.20 8.75 17.81
N LEU A 147 12.90 8.75 18.12
CA LEU A 147 12.37 8.26 19.40
C LEU A 147 12.78 6.83 19.68
N LEU A 148 12.66 5.94 18.68
CA LEU A 148 13.07 4.54 18.82
C LEU A 148 14.57 4.40 19.08
N ARG A 149 15.40 5.19 18.40
CA ARG A 149 16.85 5.18 18.64
C ARG A 149 17.17 5.55 20.07
N ASN A 150 16.57 6.63 20.60
CA ASN A 150 16.77 7.10 21.96
C ASN A 150 16.28 6.07 22.98
N LEU A 151 15.06 5.55 22.81
CA LEU A 151 14.51 4.51 23.68
C LEU A 151 15.36 3.26 23.70
N ALA A 152 15.86 2.81 22.54
CA ALA A 152 16.67 1.62 22.48
C ALA A 152 18.04 1.81 23.16
N HIS A 153 18.63 2.99 23.10
CA HIS A 153 19.83 3.30 23.88
C HIS A 153 19.54 3.29 25.38
N GLU A 154 18.41 3.88 25.80
CA GLU A 154 18.03 3.92 27.21
C GLU A 154 17.62 2.55 27.77
N ILE A 155 17.06 1.65 26.96
CA ILE A 155 16.71 0.29 27.39
C ILE A 155 17.93 -0.64 27.36
N ARG A 156 18.87 -0.45 26.44
CA ARG A 156 20.11 -1.26 26.37
C ARG A 156 20.92 -1.15 27.66
N ASN A 157 20.98 0.04 28.25
CA ASN A 157 21.75 0.29 29.47
C ASN A 157 21.28 -0.54 30.69
N PRO A 158 19.99 -0.52 31.09
CA PRO A 158 19.54 -1.34 32.19
C PRO A 158 19.60 -2.85 31.89
N LEU A 159 19.36 -3.26 30.64
CA LEU A 159 19.52 -4.68 30.24
C LEU A 159 20.98 -5.15 30.39
N GLY A 160 21.93 -4.31 30.00
CA GLY A 160 23.35 -4.58 30.22
C GLY A 160 23.70 -4.72 31.70
N GLY A 161 23.13 -3.86 32.55
CA GLY A 161 23.27 -3.95 34.00
C GLY A 161 22.67 -5.23 34.60
N LEU A 162 21.44 -5.59 34.21
CA LEU A 162 20.78 -6.83 34.64
C LEU A 162 21.58 -8.07 34.23
N ARG A 163 22.03 -8.12 32.97
CA ARG A 163 22.86 -9.20 32.48
C ARG A 163 24.18 -9.33 33.24
N GLY A 164 24.87 -8.19 33.46
CA GLY A 164 26.13 -8.18 34.22
C GLY A 164 25.94 -8.65 35.68
N ALA A 165 24.88 -8.19 36.36
CA ALA A 165 24.56 -8.60 37.71
C ALA A 165 24.24 -10.11 37.79
N ALA A 166 23.44 -10.65 36.83
CA ALA A 166 23.13 -12.07 36.76
C ALA A 166 24.39 -12.92 36.50
N GLN A 167 25.33 -12.44 35.64
CA GLN A 167 26.60 -13.11 35.41
C GLN A 167 27.52 -13.14 36.63
N LEU A 168 27.55 -12.05 37.43
CA LEU A 168 28.31 -12.01 38.68
C LEU A 168 27.70 -12.95 39.72
N LEU A 169 26.37 -12.94 39.84
CA LEU A 169 25.64 -13.82 40.75
C LEU A 169 25.86 -15.31 40.39
N GLU A 170 25.85 -15.66 39.11
CA GLU A 170 26.09 -17.00 38.62
C GLU A 170 27.46 -17.55 39.04
N LYS A 171 28.49 -16.68 39.12
CA LYS A 171 29.82 -17.06 39.57
C LYS A 171 29.90 -17.33 41.07
N GLU A 172 29.13 -16.63 41.87
CA GLU A 172 29.12 -16.77 43.34
C GLU A 172 28.20 -17.92 43.81
N LEU A 173 27.29 -18.38 42.98
CA LEU A 173 26.40 -19.49 43.33
C LEU A 173 27.11 -20.85 43.17
N GLU A 174 27.00 -21.72 44.17
CA GLU A 174 27.50 -23.09 44.11
C GLU A 174 26.44 -24.08 43.63
N GLU A 175 25.16 -23.84 43.95
CA GLU A 175 24.05 -24.75 43.64
C GLU A 175 23.63 -24.65 42.18
N LYS A 176 23.58 -25.79 41.53
CA LYS A 176 23.28 -25.93 40.11
C LYS A 176 21.87 -25.43 39.75
N GLU A 177 20.90 -25.68 40.63
CA GLU A 177 19.50 -25.23 40.45
C GLU A 177 19.37 -23.72 40.47
N LEU A 178 20.14 -23.01 41.32
CA LEU A 178 20.16 -21.54 41.35
C LEU A 178 20.82 -20.94 40.13
N LYS A 179 21.80 -21.64 39.53
CA LYS A 179 22.43 -21.20 38.26
C LYS A 179 21.48 -21.26 37.07
N GLU A 180 20.48 -22.14 37.09
CA GLU A 180 19.45 -22.17 36.05
C GLU A 180 18.64 -20.87 36.02
N TYR A 181 18.32 -20.29 37.18
CA TYR A 181 17.61 -19.01 37.22
C TYR A 181 18.45 -17.85 36.71
N THR A 182 19.72 -17.79 37.02
CA THR A 182 20.62 -16.75 36.48
C THR A 182 20.78 -16.89 34.98
N GLN A 183 20.87 -18.11 34.46
CA GLN A 183 20.94 -18.37 33.03
C GLN A 183 19.67 -17.97 32.30
N ILE A 184 18.50 -18.16 32.90
CA ILE A 184 17.20 -17.69 32.34
C ILE A 184 17.21 -16.15 32.24
N ILE A 185 17.69 -15.45 33.30
CA ILE A 185 17.76 -13.99 33.30
C ILE A 185 18.72 -13.49 32.21
N ILE A 186 19.89 -14.12 32.06
CA ILE A 186 20.87 -13.78 31.02
C ILE A 186 20.28 -13.97 29.62
N ASN A 187 19.65 -15.12 29.39
CA ASN A 187 19.05 -15.45 28.08
C ASN A 187 17.93 -14.48 27.72
N GLU A 188 17.09 -14.10 28.68
CA GLU A 188 15.99 -13.16 28.44
C GLU A 188 16.51 -11.72 28.22
N ALA A 189 17.55 -11.30 28.96
CA ALA A 189 18.22 -10.02 28.71
C ALA A 189 18.84 -9.98 27.30
N ASP A 190 19.52 -11.04 26.87
CA ASP A 190 20.08 -11.17 25.54
C ASP A 190 19.00 -11.19 24.46
N ARG A 191 17.86 -11.87 24.70
CA ARG A 191 16.70 -11.86 23.82
C ARG A 191 16.11 -10.46 23.64
N LEU A 192 15.91 -9.72 24.75
CA LEU A 192 15.42 -8.33 24.71
C LEU A 192 16.40 -7.41 24.00
N GLN A 193 17.71 -7.57 24.24
CA GLN A 193 18.74 -6.80 23.55
C GLN A 193 18.75 -7.07 22.04
N ASN A 194 18.56 -8.32 21.61
CA ASN A 194 18.43 -8.68 20.21
C ASN A 194 17.16 -8.11 19.57
N LEU A 195 16.02 -8.07 20.29
CA LEU A 195 14.81 -7.41 19.83
C LEU A 195 15.03 -5.91 19.65
N MET A 196 15.70 -5.24 20.62
CA MET A 196 16.05 -3.83 20.52
C MET A 196 17.02 -3.55 19.36
N ASN A 197 17.98 -4.42 19.13
CA ASN A 197 18.88 -4.30 17.99
C ASN A 197 18.14 -4.42 16.65
N LYS A 198 17.12 -5.28 16.55
CA LYS A 198 16.25 -5.37 15.35
C LYS A 198 15.46 -4.08 15.12
N LEU A 199 15.05 -3.38 16.18
CA LEU A 199 14.39 -2.07 16.11
C LEU A 199 15.27 -0.97 15.56
N LEU A 200 16.56 -1.01 15.92
CA LEU A 200 17.54 0.02 15.58
C LEU A 200 18.20 -0.16 14.22
N THR A 201 17.90 -1.24 13.51
CA THR A 201 18.60 -1.54 12.25
C THR A 201 18.54 -0.36 11.27
N PRO A 202 19.66 0.00 10.61
CA PRO A 202 20.86 -0.79 10.39
C PRO A 202 22.15 -0.06 10.77
N HIS A 203 22.96 -0.62 11.64
CA HIS A 203 24.35 -0.15 11.82
C HIS A 203 25.32 -0.55 10.69
N GLN A 204 24.85 -1.29 9.70
CA GLN A 204 25.62 -1.46 8.47
C GLN A 204 25.12 -0.43 7.46
N LEU A 205 26.01 0.46 7.03
CA LEU A 205 25.74 1.35 5.91
C LEU A 205 25.20 0.53 4.74
N PRO A 206 24.09 0.98 4.12
CA PRO A 206 23.52 0.25 2.99
C PRO A 206 24.58 0.04 1.91
N VAL A 207 24.72 -1.18 1.43
CA VAL A 207 25.64 -1.49 0.34
C VAL A 207 24.89 -1.35 -0.97
N TYR A 208 24.85 -0.14 -1.51
CA TYR A 208 24.18 0.14 -2.76
C TYR A 208 24.92 -0.45 -3.95
N LYS A 209 24.27 -1.34 -4.69
CA LYS A 209 24.77 -1.96 -5.92
C LYS A 209 23.68 -1.97 -6.98
N LYS A 210 24.06 -2.19 -8.23
CA LYS A 210 23.09 -2.51 -9.28
C LYS A 210 22.30 -3.75 -8.87
N THR A 211 21.00 -3.60 -8.77
CA THR A 211 20.10 -4.61 -8.24
C THR A 211 18.93 -4.80 -9.21
N ASN A 212 18.61 -6.04 -9.50
CA ASN A 212 17.42 -6.42 -10.23
C ASN A 212 16.30 -6.72 -9.24
N ILE A 213 15.17 -6.02 -9.35
CA ILE A 213 14.04 -6.21 -8.43
C ILE A 213 13.47 -7.64 -8.50
N HIS A 214 13.48 -8.25 -9.67
CA HIS A 214 12.95 -9.61 -9.83
C HIS A 214 13.81 -10.66 -9.12
N GLU A 215 15.14 -10.47 -9.04
CA GLU A 215 16.00 -11.34 -8.22
C GLU A 215 15.68 -11.24 -6.73
N VAL A 216 15.37 -10.03 -6.25
CA VAL A 216 14.89 -9.80 -4.87
C VAL A 216 13.60 -10.57 -4.64
N LEU A 217 12.63 -10.45 -5.55
CA LEU A 217 11.33 -11.10 -5.44
C LEU A 217 11.41 -12.63 -5.53
N GLU A 218 12.23 -13.18 -6.43
CA GLU A 218 12.43 -14.62 -6.52
C GLU A 218 13.10 -15.19 -5.26
N ARG A 219 14.02 -14.43 -4.64
CA ARG A 219 14.60 -14.83 -3.35
C ARG A 219 13.56 -14.85 -2.24
N VAL A 220 12.72 -13.81 -2.15
CA VAL A 220 11.61 -13.75 -1.18
C VAL A 220 10.61 -14.88 -1.43
N ARG A 221 10.26 -15.12 -2.69
CA ARG A 221 9.36 -16.21 -3.07
C ARG A 221 9.89 -17.56 -2.58
N SER A 222 11.17 -17.85 -2.82
CA SER A 222 11.82 -19.09 -2.36
C SER A 222 11.74 -19.23 -0.83
N LEU A 223 11.98 -18.15 -0.07
CA LEU A 223 11.91 -18.16 1.38
C LEU A 223 10.50 -18.37 1.89
N ILE A 224 9.51 -17.67 1.35
CA ILE A 224 8.10 -17.80 1.73
C ILE A 224 7.59 -19.23 1.45
N LEU A 225 7.89 -19.78 0.28
CA LEU A 225 7.47 -21.16 -0.07
C LEU A 225 8.18 -22.23 0.77
N SER A 226 9.40 -21.98 1.24
CA SER A 226 10.08 -22.91 2.16
C SER A 226 9.52 -22.87 3.57
N GLU A 227 8.98 -21.73 4.00
CA GLU A 227 8.42 -21.50 5.34
C GLU A 227 6.92 -21.90 5.41
N PHE A 228 6.17 -21.66 4.33
CA PHE A 228 4.72 -21.83 4.24
C PHE A 228 4.35 -22.65 3.00
N SER A 229 4.67 -23.95 3.02
CA SER A 229 4.49 -24.83 1.85
C SER A 229 3.06 -25.32 1.64
N GLU A 230 2.22 -25.32 2.68
CA GLU A 230 0.87 -25.86 2.61
C GLU A 230 -0.16 -24.77 2.27
N ASN A 231 -1.00 -25.03 1.26
CA ASN A 231 -2.14 -24.19 0.85
C ASN A 231 -1.82 -22.76 0.35
N LEU A 232 -0.55 -22.40 0.14
CA LEU A 232 -0.16 -21.08 -0.37
C LEU A 232 0.07 -21.11 -1.89
N SER A 233 -0.74 -20.35 -2.63
CA SER A 233 -0.52 -20.05 -4.04
C SER A 233 0.23 -18.72 -4.17
N LEU A 234 1.48 -18.73 -4.62
CA LEU A 234 2.26 -17.53 -4.85
C LEU A 234 2.42 -17.31 -6.35
N THR A 235 1.72 -16.29 -6.87
CA THR A 235 1.77 -15.92 -8.29
C THR A 235 2.65 -14.68 -8.53
N ARG A 236 3.04 -14.48 -9.78
CA ARG A 236 3.92 -13.36 -10.19
C ARG A 236 3.46 -12.82 -11.54
N ASP A 237 3.49 -11.51 -11.66
CA ASP A 237 3.21 -10.78 -12.89
C ASP A 237 4.26 -9.65 -13.03
N TYR A 238 5.38 -10.01 -13.68
CA TYR A 238 6.56 -9.17 -13.75
C TYR A 238 6.65 -8.43 -15.07
N ASP A 239 6.88 -7.13 -14.99
CA ASP A 239 7.29 -6.33 -16.14
C ASP A 239 8.79 -6.54 -16.41
N VAL A 240 9.09 -7.39 -17.39
CA VAL A 240 10.46 -7.77 -17.73
C VAL A 240 11.29 -6.62 -18.35
N SER A 241 10.65 -5.50 -18.69
CA SER A 241 11.32 -4.32 -19.23
C SER A 241 11.98 -3.44 -18.17
N LEU A 242 11.74 -3.73 -16.88
CA LEU A 242 12.30 -2.96 -15.79
C LEU A 242 13.83 -3.05 -15.76
N PRO A 243 14.54 -1.90 -15.76
CA PRO A 243 15.98 -1.89 -15.68
C PRO A 243 16.46 -2.18 -14.25
N GLU A 244 17.73 -2.53 -14.12
CA GLU A 244 18.41 -2.53 -12.83
C GLU A 244 18.44 -1.12 -12.24
N PHE A 245 18.34 -1.04 -10.92
CA PHE A 245 18.45 0.20 -10.16
C PHE A 245 19.50 0.07 -9.06
N ILE A 246 19.83 1.18 -8.40
CA ILE A 246 20.81 1.18 -7.33
C ILE A 246 20.10 0.94 -6.01
N GLY A 247 20.39 -0.21 -5.39
CA GLY A 247 19.76 -0.63 -4.13
C GLY A 247 20.61 -1.60 -3.34
N ASP A 248 20.31 -1.73 -2.04
CA ASP A 248 20.83 -2.79 -1.19
C ASP A 248 19.92 -4.02 -1.28
N ARG A 249 20.39 -5.02 -2.03
CA ARG A 249 19.65 -6.24 -2.32
C ARG A 249 19.17 -6.97 -1.06
N GLU A 250 20.03 -7.09 -0.05
CA GLU A 250 19.70 -7.83 1.17
C GLU A 250 18.65 -7.08 2.03
N LYS A 251 18.75 -5.76 2.09
CA LYS A 251 17.78 -4.92 2.77
C LYS A 251 16.43 -4.95 2.06
N LEU A 252 16.41 -4.90 0.72
CA LEU A 252 15.18 -5.03 -0.07
C LEU A 252 14.52 -6.39 0.10
N ILE A 253 15.30 -7.48 0.12
CA ILE A 253 14.79 -8.82 0.45
C ILE A 253 14.13 -8.80 1.83
N GLN A 254 14.77 -8.19 2.83
CA GLN A 254 14.23 -8.07 4.18
C GLN A 254 12.91 -7.30 4.22
N ALA A 255 12.83 -6.16 3.52
CA ALA A 255 11.61 -5.34 3.47
C ALA A 255 10.43 -6.10 2.84
N VAL A 256 10.65 -6.67 1.65
CA VAL A 256 9.62 -7.42 0.93
C VAL A 256 9.20 -8.68 1.70
N LEU A 257 10.15 -9.38 2.32
CA LEU A 257 9.88 -10.57 3.14
C LEU A 257 9.02 -10.23 4.36
N ASN A 258 9.28 -9.11 5.02
CA ASN A 258 8.46 -8.66 6.16
C ASN A 258 7.01 -8.41 5.75
N ILE A 259 6.78 -7.78 4.60
CA ILE A 259 5.43 -7.53 4.09
C ILE A 259 4.76 -8.84 3.69
N ALA A 260 5.45 -9.67 2.91
CA ALA A 260 4.92 -10.96 2.45
C ALA A 260 4.57 -11.91 3.63
N ARG A 261 5.44 -12.00 4.64
CA ARG A 261 5.18 -12.77 5.86
C ARG A 261 3.95 -12.26 6.61
N ASN A 262 3.80 -10.95 6.72
CA ASN A 262 2.63 -10.36 7.37
C ASN A 262 1.32 -10.74 6.66
N GLY A 263 1.29 -10.73 5.33
CA GLY A 263 0.16 -11.18 4.54
C GLY A 263 -0.15 -12.67 4.78
N VAL A 264 0.87 -13.55 4.63
CA VAL A 264 0.68 -15.00 4.86
C VAL A 264 0.22 -15.30 6.28
N GLN A 265 0.81 -14.67 7.28
CA GLN A 265 0.42 -14.85 8.69
C GLN A 265 -0.99 -14.33 8.98
N ALA A 266 -1.46 -13.25 8.28
CA ALA A 266 -2.83 -12.79 8.40
C ALA A 266 -3.83 -13.81 7.86
N MET A 267 -3.52 -14.38 6.70
CA MET A 267 -4.33 -15.44 6.09
C MET A 267 -4.38 -16.71 6.95
N LEU A 268 -3.24 -17.16 7.49
CA LEU A 268 -3.16 -18.35 8.34
C LEU A 268 -3.98 -18.22 9.63
N HIS A 269 -3.99 -17.03 10.22
CA HIS A 269 -4.71 -16.79 11.48
C HIS A 269 -6.23 -16.83 11.28
N GLU A 270 -6.73 -16.21 10.21
CA GLU A 270 -8.17 -16.04 9.99
C GLU A 270 -8.76 -17.17 9.16
N TYR A 271 -8.02 -17.68 8.17
CA TYR A 271 -8.50 -18.66 7.19
C TYR A 271 -7.58 -19.90 7.07
N PRO A 272 -7.31 -20.65 8.15
CA PRO A 272 -6.31 -21.71 8.13
C PRO A 272 -6.64 -22.87 7.19
N LYS A 273 -7.89 -22.99 6.73
CA LYS A 273 -8.37 -24.06 5.82
C LYS A 273 -8.61 -23.58 4.39
N GLU A 274 -8.54 -22.28 4.13
CA GLU A 274 -8.79 -21.70 2.81
C GLU A 274 -7.51 -21.62 1.99
N LYS A 275 -7.66 -21.50 0.67
CA LYS A 275 -6.53 -21.32 -0.23
C LYS A 275 -5.97 -19.91 -0.10
N MET A 276 -4.79 -19.80 0.49
CA MET A 276 -4.06 -18.55 0.59
C MET A 276 -3.47 -18.13 -0.77
N SER A 277 -3.59 -16.86 -1.12
CA SER A 277 -3.03 -16.31 -2.35
C SER A 277 -2.19 -15.09 -2.06
N LEU A 278 -0.94 -15.12 -2.54
CA LEU A 278 -0.02 -14.00 -2.50
C LEU A 278 0.45 -13.69 -3.91
N ASN A 279 0.32 -12.44 -4.36
CA ASN A 279 0.66 -12.04 -5.71
C ASN A 279 1.73 -10.96 -5.69
N PHE A 280 2.78 -11.11 -6.51
CA PHE A 280 3.80 -10.10 -6.76
C PHE A 280 3.62 -9.54 -8.16
N ILE A 281 3.43 -8.22 -8.25
CA ILE A 281 3.22 -7.51 -9.51
C ILE A 281 4.26 -6.40 -9.61
N THR A 282 4.98 -6.31 -10.73
CA THR A 282 5.91 -5.20 -10.99
C THR A 282 5.50 -4.42 -12.22
N ARG A 283 5.62 -3.10 -12.18
CA ARG A 283 5.34 -2.19 -13.30
C ARG A 283 6.32 -1.03 -13.32
N ALA A 284 6.57 -0.51 -14.50
CA ALA A 284 7.27 0.76 -14.67
C ALA A 284 6.30 1.92 -14.44
N GLU A 285 6.69 2.88 -13.63
CA GLU A 285 5.95 4.13 -13.40
C GLU A 285 6.77 5.29 -13.95
N SER A 286 6.13 6.21 -14.68
CA SER A 286 6.79 7.36 -15.29
C SER A 286 6.29 8.66 -14.70
N GLN A 287 7.17 9.66 -14.60
CA GLN A 287 6.86 11.03 -14.17
C GLN A 287 6.20 11.10 -12.78
N ILE A 288 6.64 10.31 -11.84
CA ILE A 288 6.16 10.31 -10.47
C ILE A 288 6.80 11.46 -9.69
N VAL A 289 6.00 12.10 -8.84
CA VAL A 289 6.47 13.10 -7.88
C VAL A 289 6.26 12.56 -6.48
N PHE A 290 7.34 12.29 -5.76
CA PHE A 290 7.29 11.98 -4.33
C PHE A 290 8.53 12.55 -3.63
N HIS A 291 8.43 12.79 -2.34
CA HIS A 291 9.45 13.52 -1.55
C HIS A 291 9.89 14.86 -2.18
N LYS A 292 8.93 15.62 -2.78
CA LYS A 292 9.19 16.88 -3.48
C LYS A 292 10.13 16.79 -4.70
N LYS A 293 10.49 15.58 -5.12
CA LYS A 293 11.32 15.34 -6.29
C LYS A 293 10.52 14.71 -7.40
N LYS A 294 10.73 15.17 -8.62
CA LYS A 294 10.16 14.57 -9.83
C LYS A 294 11.12 13.47 -10.29
N HIS A 295 10.64 12.23 -10.32
CA HIS A 295 11.37 11.08 -10.83
C HIS A 295 10.84 10.75 -12.23
N THR A 296 11.76 10.61 -13.19
CA THR A 296 11.41 10.27 -14.57
C THR A 296 10.87 8.86 -14.69
N THR A 297 11.42 7.94 -13.90
CA THR A 297 11.02 6.53 -13.90
C THR A 297 11.17 5.96 -12.51
N ALA A 298 10.23 5.11 -12.10
CA ALA A 298 10.28 4.35 -10.86
C ALA A 298 9.77 2.93 -11.09
N ILE A 299 10.15 2.03 -10.22
CA ILE A 299 9.61 0.67 -10.13
C ILE A 299 8.44 0.72 -9.14
N ARG A 300 7.25 0.27 -9.56
CA ARG A 300 6.18 -0.09 -8.66
C ARG A 300 6.16 -1.58 -8.44
N LEU A 301 6.19 -1.99 -7.19
CA LEU A 301 6.00 -3.37 -6.74
C LEU A 301 4.74 -3.43 -5.89
N ASP A 302 3.75 -4.18 -6.34
CA ASP A 302 2.54 -4.47 -5.58
C ASP A 302 2.62 -5.89 -5.00
N ILE A 303 2.37 -6.01 -3.70
CA ILE A 303 2.29 -7.26 -2.95
C ILE A 303 0.85 -7.37 -2.48
N ILE A 304 0.11 -8.36 -3.01
CA ILE A 304 -1.34 -8.49 -2.79
C ILE A 304 -1.63 -9.83 -2.14
N ASP A 305 -2.30 -9.81 -1.00
CA ASP A 305 -2.82 -11.00 -0.33
C ASP A 305 -4.35 -11.03 -0.31
N ASN A 306 -4.93 -12.21 -0.16
CA ASN A 306 -6.38 -12.41 -0.01
C ASN A 306 -6.81 -12.60 1.44
N GLY A 307 -6.12 -11.96 2.37
CA GLY A 307 -6.38 -12.02 3.81
C GLY A 307 -7.65 -11.27 4.24
N PRO A 308 -7.89 -11.22 5.57
CA PRO A 308 -9.10 -10.62 6.14
C PRO A 308 -9.23 -9.11 5.89
N GLY A 309 -8.15 -8.48 5.48
CA GLY A 309 -8.08 -7.03 5.35
C GLY A 309 -7.57 -6.35 6.63
N ILE A 310 -7.44 -5.04 6.54
CA ILE A 310 -7.00 -4.16 7.62
C ILE A 310 -8.08 -3.08 7.80
N ASP A 311 -8.47 -2.85 9.03
CA ASP A 311 -9.47 -1.84 9.35
C ASP A 311 -9.00 -0.44 8.95
N ASN A 312 -9.86 0.38 8.36
CA ASN A 312 -9.51 1.71 7.87
C ASN A 312 -8.93 2.62 8.96
N GLU A 313 -9.38 2.45 10.21
CA GLU A 313 -8.87 3.21 11.36
C GLU A 313 -7.43 2.81 11.75
N LEU A 314 -6.99 1.63 11.32
CA LEU A 314 -5.67 1.09 11.60
C LEU A 314 -4.67 1.33 10.47
N LEU A 315 -5.12 1.59 9.23
CA LEU A 315 -4.25 1.76 8.07
C LEU A 315 -3.13 2.79 8.29
N ASP A 316 -3.44 3.90 8.94
CA ASP A 316 -2.45 4.93 9.25
C ASP A 316 -1.46 4.50 10.37
N LYS A 317 -1.81 3.46 11.15
CA LYS A 317 -1.04 3.00 12.31
C LYS A 317 -0.18 1.77 12.06
N ILE A 318 -0.45 1.02 10.97
CA ILE A 318 0.26 -0.25 10.70
C ILE A 318 1.78 -0.11 10.54
N PHE A 319 2.24 1.09 10.20
CA PHE A 319 3.67 1.39 10.09
C PHE A 319 4.30 1.92 11.38
N PHE A 320 3.50 2.13 12.45
CA PHE A 320 4.06 2.53 13.73
C PHE A 320 4.81 1.35 14.37
N PRO A 321 6.01 1.61 14.88
CA PRO A 321 6.76 0.59 15.60
C PRO A 321 6.00 0.09 16.83
N LEU A 322 6.13 -1.20 17.11
CA LEU A 322 5.46 -1.89 18.22
C LEU A 322 3.91 -1.93 18.10
N PHE A 323 3.36 -1.41 17.04
CA PHE A 323 1.94 -1.56 16.75
C PHE A 323 1.68 -2.92 16.10
N SER A 324 0.88 -3.74 16.75
CA SER A 324 0.47 -5.05 16.25
C SER A 324 -1.00 -5.28 16.53
N GLY A 325 -1.75 -5.64 15.50
CA GLY A 325 -3.13 -6.13 15.66
C GLY A 325 -3.22 -7.60 16.13
N ARG A 326 -2.08 -8.25 16.44
CA ARG A 326 -2.00 -9.64 16.88
C ARG A 326 -1.32 -9.76 18.22
N GLU A 327 -1.81 -10.66 19.10
CA GLU A 327 -1.27 -10.89 20.45
C GLU A 327 0.23 -11.28 20.46
N ASN A 328 0.70 -12.02 19.45
CA ASN A 328 2.10 -12.48 19.34
C ASN A 328 2.92 -11.71 18.29
N GLY A 329 2.40 -10.64 17.73
CA GLY A 329 3.11 -9.84 16.74
C GLY A 329 4.11 -8.88 17.39
N SER A 330 5.36 -8.84 16.91
CA SER A 330 6.35 -7.87 17.39
C SER A 330 6.02 -6.41 17.04
N GLY A 331 5.12 -6.17 16.08
CA GLY A 331 4.80 -4.83 15.57
C GLY A 331 5.96 -4.12 14.87
N LEU A 332 7.02 -4.84 14.49
CA LEU A 332 8.26 -4.28 13.96
C LEU A 332 8.46 -4.50 12.46
N GLY A 333 7.78 -5.48 11.88
CA GLY A 333 8.04 -5.89 10.50
C GLY A 333 7.73 -4.81 9.48
N LEU A 334 6.57 -4.16 9.57
CA LEU A 334 6.15 -3.13 8.62
C LEU A 334 6.90 -1.81 8.82
N SER A 335 7.18 -1.41 10.05
CA SER A 335 8.00 -0.22 10.34
C SER A 335 9.43 -0.37 9.82
N LEU A 336 10.01 -1.56 9.95
CA LEU A 336 11.32 -1.86 9.38
C LEU A 336 11.29 -1.87 7.84
N ALA A 337 10.25 -2.44 7.24
CA ALA A 337 10.08 -2.40 5.78
C ALA A 337 9.99 -0.95 5.28
N GLN A 338 9.18 -0.12 5.93
CA GLN A 338 9.05 1.31 5.60
C GLN A 338 10.39 2.03 5.72
N ASN A 339 11.16 1.80 6.79
CA ASN A 339 12.48 2.40 6.99
C ASN A 339 13.44 2.01 5.86
N ILE A 340 13.50 0.73 5.50
CA ILE A 340 14.36 0.26 4.40
C ILE A 340 13.98 0.93 3.08
N ILE A 341 12.71 0.98 2.74
CA ILE A 341 12.23 1.59 1.49
C ILE A 341 12.55 3.09 1.46
N THR A 342 12.36 3.81 2.58
CA THR A 342 12.71 5.23 2.69
C THR A 342 14.22 5.47 2.50
N HIS A 343 15.09 4.61 3.02
CA HIS A 343 16.54 4.70 2.76
C HIS A 343 16.90 4.47 1.29
N HIS A 344 16.05 3.82 0.52
CA HIS A 344 16.15 3.70 -0.93
C HIS A 344 15.48 4.86 -1.68
N ASN A 345 15.16 5.97 -0.99
CA ASN A 345 14.39 7.08 -1.51
C ASN A 345 13.04 6.66 -2.08
N GLY A 346 12.50 5.53 -1.63
CA GLY A 346 11.23 4.97 -2.06
C GLY A 346 10.07 5.35 -1.13
N MET A 347 8.88 4.92 -1.51
CA MET A 347 7.65 5.07 -0.75
C MET A 347 6.95 3.73 -0.63
N ILE A 348 6.24 3.51 0.47
CA ILE A 348 5.35 2.37 0.67
C ILE A 348 3.97 2.87 1.06
N ASP A 349 2.95 2.32 0.43
CA ASP A 349 1.55 2.60 0.71
C ASP A 349 0.78 1.28 0.91
N CYS A 350 -0.38 1.36 1.58
CA CYS A 350 -1.24 0.21 1.84
C CYS A 350 -2.69 0.58 1.54
N SER A 351 -3.34 -0.26 0.76
CA SER A 351 -4.80 -0.24 0.57
C SER A 351 -5.37 -1.61 0.92
N SER A 352 -6.44 -1.64 1.70
CA SER A 352 -7.00 -2.89 2.18
C SER A 352 -8.51 -2.88 2.20
N THR A 353 -9.07 -4.00 1.78
CA THR A 353 -10.48 -4.35 1.92
C THR A 353 -10.55 -5.83 2.33
N PRO A 354 -11.62 -6.28 2.99
CA PRO A 354 -11.78 -7.71 3.27
C PRO A 354 -11.60 -8.57 2.01
N GLY A 355 -10.69 -9.52 2.05
CA GLY A 355 -10.33 -10.39 0.92
C GLY A 355 -9.26 -9.83 -0.02
N SER A 356 -8.74 -8.62 0.22
CA SER A 356 -7.65 -8.07 -0.59
C SER A 356 -6.89 -6.99 0.16
N THR A 357 -5.65 -7.28 0.57
CA THR A 357 -4.71 -6.28 1.09
C THR A 357 -3.59 -6.11 0.08
N LYS A 358 -3.34 -4.87 -0.32
CA LYS A 358 -2.31 -4.50 -1.28
C LYS A 358 -1.32 -3.54 -0.64
N PHE A 359 -0.06 -3.94 -0.60
CA PHE A 359 1.06 -3.06 -0.31
C PHE A 359 1.74 -2.65 -1.62
N SER A 360 1.86 -1.35 -1.86
CA SER A 360 2.51 -0.78 -3.04
C SER A 360 3.82 -0.12 -2.64
N ILE A 361 4.92 -0.61 -3.17
CA ILE A 361 6.26 -0.06 -2.99
C ILE A 361 6.66 0.66 -4.27
N ILE A 362 7.12 1.90 -4.14
CA ILE A 362 7.64 2.70 -5.25
C ILE A 362 9.12 2.98 -4.99
N LEU A 363 9.97 2.58 -5.93
CA LEU A 363 11.43 2.77 -5.86
C LEU A 363 11.89 3.60 -7.08
N PRO A 364 12.54 4.75 -6.88
CA PRO A 364 13.02 5.56 -8.00
C PRO A 364 14.18 4.87 -8.73
N ILE A 365 14.17 4.96 -10.06
CA ILE A 365 15.29 4.58 -10.91
C ILE A 365 16.10 5.83 -11.18
N GLU A 366 17.15 6.06 -10.40
CA GLU A 366 18.06 7.18 -10.63
C GLU A 366 19.18 6.75 -11.58
N ASN A 367 19.25 7.34 -12.76
CA ASN A 367 20.28 7.04 -13.77
C ASN A 367 21.64 7.69 -13.46
N ASN A 368 21.76 8.54 -12.42
CA ASN A 368 23.00 9.24 -12.10
C ASN A 368 23.40 9.05 -10.63
N LEU A 369 24.35 8.16 -10.42
CA LEU A 369 25.14 8.11 -9.20
C LEU A 369 26.14 9.24 -9.14
N LYS A 370 25.87 10.26 -8.36
CA LYS A 370 26.91 10.96 -7.63
C LYS A 370 27.22 10.15 -6.37
N ILE A 371 27.98 9.05 -6.55
CA ILE A 371 28.39 8.12 -5.46
C ILE A 371 29.38 8.79 -4.48
N ASN A 372 29.82 10.03 -4.70
CA ASN A 372 31.02 10.59 -4.05
C ASN A 372 30.76 11.73 -3.03
N GLU A 373 29.55 11.99 -2.55
CA GLU A 373 29.38 13.12 -1.61
C GLU A 373 28.82 12.79 -0.22
N VAL A 374 28.67 11.52 0.17
CA VAL A 374 28.20 11.15 1.52
C VAL A 374 29.25 10.39 2.35
N ALA A 375 30.49 10.33 1.86
CA ALA A 375 31.62 9.78 2.61
C ALA A 375 32.68 10.84 2.85
N LYS A 376 32.36 11.89 3.59
CA LYS A 376 33.32 12.73 4.34
C LYS A 376 32.68 13.24 5.63
#